data_a099d6d29361f3b069f5b380fd57a456
#
_entry.id   a099d6d29361f3b069f5b380fd57a456
#
_cell.length_a   1.000
_cell.length_b   1.000
_cell.length_c   1.000
_cell.angle_alpha   90.00
_cell.angle_beta   90.00
_cell.angle_gamma   90.00
#
_symmetry.space_group_name_H-M   'P 1'
#
loop_
_entity.id
_entity.type
_entity.pdbx_description
1 polymer ?
#
loop_
_entity_poly.entity_id
_entity_poly.type
_entity_poly.pdbx_seq_one_letter_code
_entity_poly.pdbx_strand_id
1 'polypeptide(L)'
;MSKIIGIDLGTTNSCVAVMEGGKPTVIANAEGVRTTPSVVAFTKTGERLIGEPAKRQAVTNADKTISSIKRHMGTDYRVDIDGKKYTPQEISAMILQKLKADAESYLGETVTEAVITVPAYFNDAQRQATKDAGKIAGLDVKRIINEPTAAALAYGLDNEKEQKIMVYDLGGGTFDVSIIEIGDGVIEVLSTNGDTRLGGDDFDNAITNWMISEFKKAEGVDLSNDKMALQRLKEAAEKAKKELSTATTTNINLPFITATAEGPKHLDMNLTRAKFDELTHDLVERTAIPVQNALKDAGITASELGKVLLVGGSTRMIAAQEKVKQLTGKEPSKSLNPDECVAIGAAIQGGKLAGDAGAGDILLLDVTPLSLSIETMGGVATRLIERNTTIPTKKSQIFSTAADNQTAVDIHVVQGERQFARDNKTLGQFRLDGIPPARRGIPQIEVTFDIDANGIVNVSAKDLGTGKEQHITITSGSNMSDDDIDKAVKEAAEYEAQDKKRKEAIDARNDADSMVFQTEKALEEVGDKIAPGDKAEVEADLNSLKEAINRAPVEKMTDAQVEDIKAGREKLMNSAQKLFAKVYEQAQASGAAGQAGPDMGGAGNAAGGDDVVDADFKEV
;
A
#
# COMPACT_ATOMS: atom_id res chain seq x y z
N MET A 1 21.48 -13.73 3.93
CA MET A 1 20.25 -14.03 3.20
C MET A 1 19.58 -12.69 2.95
N SER A 2 19.03 -12.45 1.75
CA SER A 2 18.30 -11.22 1.48
C SER A 2 17.09 -11.13 2.42
N LYS A 3 16.82 -9.93 2.93
CA LYS A 3 15.64 -9.66 3.77
C LYS A 3 14.38 -9.72 2.93
N ILE A 4 13.33 -10.40 3.43
CA ILE A 4 12.00 -10.38 2.83
C ILE A 4 11.19 -9.31 3.55
N ILE A 5 10.77 -8.28 2.82
CA ILE A 5 9.95 -7.21 3.40
C ILE A 5 8.47 -7.58 3.39
N GLY A 6 7.74 -7.11 4.39
CA GLY A 6 6.29 -7.20 4.46
C GLY A 6 5.65 -5.87 4.04
N ILE A 7 4.74 -5.92 3.08
CA ILE A 7 4.08 -4.74 2.53
C ILE A 7 2.57 -4.83 2.73
N ASP A 8 2.00 -3.85 3.39
CA ASP A 8 0.58 -3.52 3.30
C ASP A 8 0.38 -2.54 2.13
N LEU A 9 -0.15 -3.05 1.01
CA LEU A 9 -0.51 -2.23 -0.14
C LEU A 9 -1.95 -1.72 0.03
N GLY A 10 -2.14 -0.70 0.88
CA GLY A 10 -3.46 -0.18 1.21
C GLY A 10 -4.09 0.70 0.11
N THR A 11 -5.40 0.87 0.15
CA THR A 11 -6.14 1.73 -0.80
C THR A 11 -5.75 3.20 -0.67
N THR A 12 -5.64 3.68 0.56
CA THR A 12 -5.36 5.10 0.87
C THR A 12 -3.92 5.31 1.31
N ASN A 13 -3.42 4.45 2.20
CA ASN A 13 -2.05 4.47 2.68
C ASN A 13 -1.47 3.07 2.61
N SER A 14 -0.18 2.98 2.33
CA SER A 14 0.61 1.75 2.34
C SER A 14 1.66 1.81 3.45
N CYS A 15 2.09 0.65 3.91
CA CYS A 15 3.07 0.51 4.98
C CYS A 15 4.06 -0.61 4.65
N VAL A 16 5.30 -0.47 5.06
CA VAL A 16 6.34 -1.50 4.88
C VAL A 16 7.02 -1.80 6.20
N ALA A 17 7.28 -3.07 6.45
CA ALA A 17 7.95 -3.55 7.64
C ALA A 17 8.93 -4.68 7.31
N VAL A 18 9.84 -4.97 8.23
CA VAL A 18 10.85 -6.02 8.08
C VAL A 18 11.12 -6.69 9.43
N MET A 19 11.60 -7.93 9.42
CA MET A 19 12.11 -8.58 10.62
C MET A 19 13.54 -8.14 10.90
N GLU A 20 13.79 -7.57 12.07
CA GLU A 20 15.13 -7.18 12.56
C GLU A 20 15.33 -7.64 14.00
N GLY A 21 16.48 -8.27 14.26
CA GLY A 21 16.79 -8.74 15.61
C GLY A 21 15.73 -9.64 16.24
N GLY A 22 14.97 -10.37 15.42
CA GLY A 22 13.88 -11.24 15.87
C GLY A 22 12.56 -10.52 16.16
N LYS A 23 12.43 -9.24 15.79
CA LYS A 23 11.21 -8.45 15.98
C LYS A 23 10.80 -7.77 14.67
N PRO A 24 9.49 -7.62 14.42
CA PRO A 24 9.02 -6.85 13.27
C PRO A 24 9.19 -5.35 13.51
N THR A 25 9.77 -4.66 12.55
CA THR A 25 10.03 -3.22 12.59
C THR A 25 9.37 -2.54 11.40
N VAL A 26 8.53 -1.54 11.64
CA VAL A 26 7.95 -0.72 10.58
C VAL A 26 8.99 0.28 10.10
N ILE A 27 9.21 0.32 8.79
CA ILE A 27 10.18 1.21 8.15
C ILE A 27 9.52 2.58 7.92
N ALA A 28 10.18 3.64 8.39
CA ALA A 28 9.77 5.01 8.05
C ALA A 28 10.21 5.34 6.61
N ASN A 29 9.35 6.06 5.89
CA ASN A 29 9.65 6.54 4.55
C ASN A 29 10.66 7.71 4.59
N ALA A 30 11.05 8.20 3.41
CA ALA A 30 12.00 9.32 3.28
C ALA A 30 11.51 10.62 3.95
N GLU A 31 10.19 10.77 4.16
CA GLU A 31 9.56 11.88 4.87
C GLU A 31 9.52 11.68 6.40
N GLY A 32 10.08 10.59 6.91
CA GLY A 32 10.09 10.23 8.33
C GLY A 32 8.77 9.70 8.88
N VAL A 33 7.81 9.37 8.02
CA VAL A 33 6.48 8.88 8.39
C VAL A 33 6.39 7.37 8.16
N ARG A 34 5.67 6.65 9.01
CA ARG A 34 5.57 5.17 8.98
C ARG A 34 4.57 4.64 7.96
N THR A 35 3.75 5.50 7.38
CA THR A 35 2.81 5.16 6.29
C THR A 35 3.04 6.07 5.10
N THR A 36 2.85 5.56 3.90
CA THR A 36 3.02 6.28 2.65
C THR A 36 1.66 6.38 1.94
N PRO A 37 1.17 7.59 1.59
CA PRO A 37 -0.06 7.72 0.81
C PRO A 37 0.02 6.92 -0.49
N SER A 38 -1.01 6.13 -0.79
CA SER A 38 -1.12 5.34 -2.03
C SER A 38 -1.56 6.25 -3.20
N VAL A 39 -0.77 7.30 -3.45
CA VAL A 39 -1.04 8.34 -4.45
C VAL A 39 0.13 8.44 -5.41
N VAL A 40 -0.18 8.49 -6.71
CA VAL A 40 0.79 8.68 -7.79
C VAL A 40 0.39 9.89 -8.59
N ALA A 41 1.33 10.77 -8.91
CA ALA A 41 1.08 11.93 -9.76
C ALA A 41 2.15 12.05 -10.86
N PHE A 42 1.74 12.63 -11.99
CA PHE A 42 2.61 12.92 -13.11
C PHE A 42 2.68 14.43 -13.28
N THR A 43 3.88 15.00 -13.18
CA THR A 43 4.08 16.44 -13.36
C THR A 43 3.97 16.84 -14.83
N LYS A 44 3.90 18.14 -15.10
CA LYS A 44 3.93 18.67 -16.48
C LYS A 44 5.24 18.36 -17.21
N THR A 45 6.32 18.10 -16.49
CA THR A 45 7.63 17.72 -17.01
C THR A 45 7.81 16.22 -17.22
N GLY A 46 6.75 15.41 -16.94
CA GLY A 46 6.78 13.95 -17.07
C GLY A 46 7.40 13.22 -15.88
N GLU A 47 7.71 13.94 -14.80
CA GLU A 47 8.21 13.33 -13.56
C GLU A 47 7.09 12.61 -12.82
N ARG A 48 7.39 11.47 -12.20
CA ARG A 48 6.50 10.73 -11.32
C ARG A 48 6.74 11.12 -9.87
N LEU A 49 5.68 11.52 -9.20
CA LEU A 49 5.67 11.74 -7.76
C LEU A 49 4.85 10.64 -7.11
N ILE A 50 5.31 10.12 -5.97
CA ILE A 50 4.64 9.02 -5.26
C ILE A 50 4.57 9.37 -3.77
N GLY A 51 3.45 9.02 -3.13
CA GLY A 51 3.26 9.25 -1.71
C GLY A 51 2.88 10.69 -1.37
N GLU A 52 3.48 11.21 -0.32
CA GLU A 52 3.19 12.56 0.19
C GLU A 52 3.45 13.68 -0.83
N PRO A 53 4.56 13.67 -1.61
CA PRO A 53 4.77 14.65 -2.67
C PRO A 53 3.66 14.65 -3.74
N ALA A 54 3.16 13.46 -4.11
CA ALA A 54 2.03 13.34 -5.04
C ALA A 54 0.73 13.90 -4.43
N LYS A 55 0.46 13.60 -3.16
CA LYS A 55 -0.73 14.07 -2.45
C LYS A 55 -0.76 15.60 -2.31
N ARG A 56 0.37 16.22 -1.94
CA ARG A 56 0.46 17.68 -1.73
C ARG A 56 0.13 18.52 -2.96
N GLN A 57 0.45 18.04 -4.15
CA GLN A 57 0.21 18.78 -5.40
C GLN A 57 -1.12 18.41 -6.08
N ALA A 58 -1.91 17.49 -5.49
CA ALA A 58 -3.15 16.97 -6.09
C ALA A 58 -4.16 18.08 -6.45
N VAL A 59 -4.30 19.11 -5.63
CA VAL A 59 -5.20 20.23 -5.87
C VAL A 59 -4.86 20.97 -7.18
N THR A 60 -3.58 21.19 -7.45
CA THR A 60 -3.13 21.94 -8.64
C THR A 60 -2.92 21.06 -9.87
N ASN A 61 -2.98 19.74 -9.70
CA ASN A 61 -2.73 18.75 -10.74
C ASN A 61 -3.69 17.55 -10.64
N ALA A 62 -4.96 17.81 -10.39
CA ALA A 62 -5.97 16.78 -10.13
C ALA A 62 -6.12 15.78 -11.28
N ASP A 63 -6.00 16.24 -12.54
CA ASP A 63 -6.14 15.39 -13.73
C ASP A 63 -5.03 14.34 -13.90
N LYS A 64 -3.86 14.57 -13.31
CA LYS A 64 -2.69 13.69 -13.41
C LYS A 64 -2.31 13.10 -12.05
N THR A 65 -3.20 13.17 -11.07
CA THR A 65 -3.02 12.59 -9.73
C THR A 65 -3.99 11.44 -9.53
N ILE A 66 -3.46 10.26 -9.26
CA ILE A 66 -4.20 9.01 -9.12
C ILE A 66 -4.19 8.60 -7.65
N SER A 67 -5.36 8.40 -7.07
CA SER A 67 -5.58 7.85 -5.74
C SER A 67 -6.53 6.66 -5.80
N SER A 68 -6.55 5.84 -4.76
CA SER A 68 -7.48 4.70 -4.58
C SER A 68 -7.47 3.69 -5.74
N ILE A 69 -6.35 3.56 -6.45
CA ILE A 69 -6.22 2.67 -7.62
C ILE A 69 -6.49 1.20 -7.27
N LYS A 70 -6.26 0.78 -6.02
CA LYS A 70 -6.51 -0.57 -5.52
C LYS A 70 -7.98 -1.02 -5.74
N ARG A 71 -8.94 -0.09 -5.75
CA ARG A 71 -10.35 -0.37 -6.05
C ARG A 71 -10.59 -0.87 -7.48
N HIS A 72 -9.64 -0.67 -8.37
CA HIS A 72 -9.69 -1.08 -9.78
C HIS A 72 -8.83 -2.31 -10.10
N MET A 73 -8.15 -2.90 -9.09
CA MET A 73 -7.34 -4.10 -9.30
C MET A 73 -8.20 -5.25 -9.85
N GLY A 74 -7.64 -5.99 -10.79
CA GLY A 74 -8.33 -7.10 -11.45
C GLY A 74 -9.48 -6.67 -12.38
N THR A 75 -9.49 -5.40 -12.84
CA THR A 75 -10.44 -4.88 -13.83
C THR A 75 -9.71 -4.34 -15.07
N ASP A 76 -10.46 -4.04 -16.12
CA ASP A 76 -9.96 -3.45 -17.37
C ASP A 76 -9.83 -1.91 -17.31
N TYR A 77 -9.94 -1.33 -16.13
CA TYR A 77 -9.76 0.11 -15.90
C TYR A 77 -8.39 0.59 -16.40
N ARG A 78 -8.37 1.77 -17.02
CA ARG A 78 -7.14 2.41 -17.50
C ARG A 78 -7.13 3.89 -17.10
N VAL A 79 -5.98 4.33 -16.63
CA VAL A 79 -5.71 5.76 -16.38
C VAL A 79 -4.98 6.32 -17.60
N ASP A 80 -5.55 7.34 -18.23
CA ASP A 80 -4.91 8.02 -19.37
C ASP A 80 -4.13 9.24 -18.86
N ILE A 81 -2.82 9.21 -19.06
CA ILE A 81 -1.90 10.31 -18.74
C ILE A 81 -1.15 10.68 -20.01
N ASP A 82 -1.46 11.83 -20.57
CA ASP A 82 -0.82 12.37 -21.78
C ASP A 82 -0.84 11.38 -22.96
N GLY A 83 -1.92 10.58 -23.10
CA GLY A 83 -2.11 9.60 -24.16
C GLY A 83 -1.49 8.22 -23.86
N LYS A 84 -0.76 8.07 -22.75
CA LYS A 84 -0.33 6.75 -22.25
C LYS A 84 -1.36 6.20 -21.27
N LYS A 85 -1.83 4.97 -21.53
CA LYS A 85 -2.82 4.28 -20.70
C LYS A 85 -2.11 3.36 -19.72
N TYR A 86 -2.29 3.61 -18.42
CA TYR A 86 -1.73 2.80 -17.34
C TYR A 86 -2.79 1.86 -16.77
N THR A 87 -2.39 0.64 -16.48
CA THR A 87 -3.19 -0.35 -15.75
C THR A 87 -3.17 -0.07 -14.25
N PRO A 88 -4.13 -0.59 -13.46
CA PRO A 88 -4.06 -0.54 -12.00
C PRO A 88 -2.79 -1.19 -11.44
N GLN A 89 -2.31 -2.27 -12.10
CA GLN A 89 -1.07 -2.96 -11.73
C GLN A 89 0.16 -2.05 -11.87
N GLU A 90 0.28 -1.32 -12.99
CA GLU A 90 1.39 -0.40 -13.24
C GLU A 90 1.40 0.75 -12.23
N ILE A 91 0.24 1.34 -11.92
CA ILE A 91 0.15 2.41 -10.90
C ILE A 91 0.48 1.86 -9.50
N SER A 92 -0.03 0.68 -9.16
CA SER A 92 0.30 0.02 -7.88
C SER A 92 1.78 -0.34 -7.79
N ALA A 93 2.40 -0.75 -8.90
CA ALA A 93 3.83 -1.04 -8.97
C ALA A 93 4.69 0.20 -8.65
N MET A 94 4.28 1.40 -9.06
CA MET A 94 4.98 2.64 -8.71
C MET A 94 4.98 2.88 -7.19
N ILE A 95 3.85 2.58 -6.51
CA ILE A 95 3.76 2.65 -5.05
C ILE A 95 4.70 1.61 -4.41
N LEU A 96 4.69 0.37 -4.92
CA LEU A 96 5.56 -0.70 -4.43
C LEU A 96 7.04 -0.38 -4.64
N GLN A 97 7.42 0.25 -5.76
CA GLN A 97 8.79 0.72 -6.00
C GLN A 97 9.24 1.75 -4.97
N LYS A 98 8.36 2.70 -4.59
CA LYS A 98 8.66 3.68 -3.53
C LYS A 98 8.90 2.98 -2.18
N LEU A 99 8.02 2.03 -1.80
CA LEU A 99 8.17 1.28 -0.54
C LEU A 99 9.45 0.42 -0.55
N LYS A 100 9.79 -0.20 -1.69
CA LYS A 100 11.03 -0.92 -1.90
C LYS A 100 12.24 0.00 -1.71
N ALA A 101 12.24 1.16 -2.35
CA ALA A 101 13.33 2.14 -2.24
C ALA A 101 13.51 2.67 -0.81
N ASP A 102 12.41 2.91 -0.08
CA ASP A 102 12.45 3.28 1.33
C ASP A 102 13.05 2.16 2.19
N ALA A 103 12.66 0.90 1.92
CA ALA A 103 13.22 -0.26 2.60
C ALA A 103 14.71 -0.44 2.31
N GLU A 104 15.14 -0.31 1.06
CA GLU A 104 16.56 -0.37 0.66
C GLU A 104 17.39 0.75 1.30
N SER A 105 16.82 1.95 1.37
CA SER A 105 17.48 3.10 2.04
C SER A 105 17.65 2.86 3.53
N TYR A 106 16.66 2.25 4.18
CA TYR A 106 16.70 1.92 5.61
C TYR A 106 17.68 0.77 5.90
N LEU A 107 17.63 -0.29 5.10
CA LEU A 107 18.42 -1.51 5.32
C LEU A 107 19.87 -1.38 4.83
N GLY A 108 20.17 -0.45 3.92
CA GLY A 108 21.47 -0.31 3.29
C GLY A 108 21.82 -1.45 2.32
N GLU A 109 20.85 -2.26 1.91
CA GLU A 109 21.01 -3.38 0.98
C GLU A 109 19.85 -3.45 -0.02
N THR A 110 20.06 -4.14 -1.16
CA THR A 110 19.04 -4.33 -2.18
C THR A 110 17.96 -5.30 -1.69
N VAL A 111 16.70 -4.93 -1.90
CA VAL A 111 15.53 -5.74 -1.57
C VAL A 111 14.92 -6.32 -2.85
N THR A 112 14.86 -7.64 -2.93
CA THR A 112 14.33 -8.36 -4.11
C THR A 112 13.10 -9.21 -3.81
N GLU A 113 12.75 -9.42 -2.55
CA GLU A 113 11.70 -10.34 -2.14
C GLU A 113 10.71 -9.66 -1.18
N ALA A 114 9.43 -9.97 -1.35
CA ALA A 114 8.37 -9.40 -0.51
C ALA A 114 7.22 -10.37 -0.23
N VAL A 115 6.55 -10.14 0.90
CA VAL A 115 5.19 -10.60 1.18
C VAL A 115 4.27 -9.39 1.04
N ILE A 116 3.23 -9.50 0.22
CA ILE A 116 2.29 -8.40 -0.04
C ILE A 116 0.89 -8.80 0.43
N THR A 117 0.18 -7.88 1.06
CA THR A 117 -1.16 -8.14 1.58
C THR A 117 -2.26 -7.77 0.59
N VAL A 118 -3.38 -8.45 0.72
CA VAL A 118 -4.62 -8.17 -0.03
C VAL A 118 -5.83 -8.28 0.91
N PRO A 119 -6.93 -7.57 0.63
CA PRO A 119 -8.19 -7.80 1.31
C PRO A 119 -8.60 -9.28 1.24
N ALA A 120 -9.16 -9.81 2.33
CA ALA A 120 -9.53 -11.23 2.38
C ALA A 120 -10.58 -11.59 1.31
N TYR A 121 -11.46 -10.65 0.98
CA TYR A 121 -12.53 -10.83 0.01
C TYR A 121 -12.14 -10.53 -1.44
N PHE A 122 -10.83 -10.31 -1.71
CA PHE A 122 -10.33 -10.20 -3.09
C PHE A 122 -10.50 -11.53 -3.82
N ASN A 123 -11.03 -11.43 -5.05
CA ASN A 123 -11.11 -12.56 -5.96
C ASN A 123 -9.74 -12.90 -6.58
N ASP A 124 -9.68 -14.02 -7.29
CA ASP A 124 -8.45 -14.50 -7.93
C ASP A 124 -7.80 -13.46 -8.86
N ALA A 125 -8.59 -12.78 -9.71
CA ALA A 125 -8.08 -11.74 -10.61
C ALA A 125 -7.40 -10.58 -9.88
N GLN A 126 -7.94 -10.16 -8.74
CA GLN A 126 -7.38 -9.09 -7.92
C GLN A 126 -6.09 -9.52 -7.23
N ARG A 127 -6.01 -10.78 -6.77
CA ARG A 127 -4.81 -11.38 -6.17
C ARG A 127 -3.69 -11.49 -7.19
N GLN A 128 -3.99 -12.02 -8.39
CA GLN A 128 -3.01 -12.11 -9.47
C GLN A 128 -2.53 -10.73 -9.90
N ALA A 129 -3.42 -9.75 -10.06
CA ALA A 129 -3.05 -8.38 -10.40
C ALA A 129 -2.12 -7.74 -9.34
N THR A 130 -2.31 -8.07 -8.07
CA THR A 130 -1.41 -7.62 -6.99
C THR A 130 -0.03 -8.27 -7.10
N LYS A 131 0.03 -9.57 -7.40
CA LYS A 131 1.28 -10.28 -7.64
C LYS A 131 2.03 -9.73 -8.85
N ASP A 132 1.31 -9.42 -9.93
CA ASP A 132 1.86 -8.79 -11.14
C ASP A 132 2.43 -7.40 -10.84
N ALA A 133 1.74 -6.58 -10.04
CA ALA A 133 2.24 -5.29 -9.59
C ALA A 133 3.57 -5.42 -8.83
N GLY A 134 3.70 -6.43 -7.97
CA GLY A 134 4.95 -6.76 -7.28
C GLY A 134 6.07 -7.11 -8.26
N LYS A 135 5.79 -7.96 -9.25
CA LYS A 135 6.75 -8.34 -10.32
C LYS A 135 7.19 -7.11 -11.13
N ILE A 136 6.26 -6.24 -11.52
CA ILE A 136 6.55 -4.98 -12.23
C ILE A 136 7.43 -4.06 -11.37
N ALA A 137 7.23 -4.04 -10.05
CA ALA A 137 8.06 -3.28 -9.13
C ALA A 137 9.46 -3.88 -8.89
N GLY A 138 9.79 -5.00 -9.53
CA GLY A 138 11.07 -5.70 -9.34
C GLY A 138 11.15 -6.49 -8.04
N LEU A 139 10.00 -6.96 -7.52
CA LEU A 139 9.89 -7.80 -6.34
C LEU A 139 9.46 -9.22 -6.71
N ASP A 140 10.19 -10.23 -6.23
CA ASP A 140 9.71 -11.60 -6.20
C ASP A 140 8.71 -11.73 -5.03
N VAL A 141 7.43 -11.83 -5.36
CA VAL A 141 6.34 -11.94 -4.39
C VAL A 141 6.26 -13.37 -3.87
N LYS A 142 6.91 -13.61 -2.73
CA LYS A 142 6.98 -14.95 -2.10
C LYS A 142 5.64 -15.42 -1.59
N ARG A 143 4.79 -14.51 -1.14
CA ARG A 143 3.46 -14.81 -0.63
C ARG A 143 2.52 -13.61 -0.82
N ILE A 144 1.29 -13.91 -1.21
CA ILE A 144 0.13 -13.04 -1.01
C ILE A 144 -0.56 -13.51 0.27
N ILE A 145 -0.78 -12.61 1.23
CA ILE A 145 -1.44 -12.90 2.49
C ILE A 145 -2.66 -11.99 2.68
N ASN A 146 -3.73 -12.51 3.27
CA ASN A 146 -4.91 -11.70 3.57
C ASN A 146 -4.63 -10.71 4.70
N GLU A 147 -5.12 -9.47 4.56
CA GLU A 147 -4.95 -8.38 5.54
C GLU A 147 -5.39 -8.79 6.96
N PRO A 148 -6.60 -9.36 7.18
CA PRO A 148 -7.00 -9.79 8.51
C PRO A 148 -6.14 -10.93 9.07
N THR A 149 -5.63 -11.81 8.21
CA THR A 149 -4.73 -12.89 8.61
C THR A 149 -3.36 -12.34 9.03
N ALA A 150 -2.84 -11.35 8.30
CA ALA A 150 -1.63 -10.63 8.69
C ALA A 150 -1.81 -9.90 10.03
N ALA A 151 -2.95 -9.23 10.24
CA ALA A 151 -3.24 -8.59 11.51
C ALA A 151 -3.35 -9.59 12.69
N ALA A 152 -3.96 -10.76 12.45
CA ALA A 152 -3.99 -11.84 13.44
C ALA A 152 -2.60 -12.37 13.76
N LEU A 153 -1.72 -12.48 12.76
CA LEU A 153 -0.32 -12.89 12.96
C LEU A 153 0.44 -11.85 13.80
N ALA A 154 0.25 -10.56 13.53
CA ALA A 154 0.84 -9.49 14.36
C ALA A 154 0.34 -9.52 15.80
N TYR A 155 -0.93 -9.88 16.02
CA TYR A 155 -1.51 -10.04 17.34
C TYR A 155 -1.04 -11.34 18.02
N GLY A 156 -0.94 -12.44 17.26
CA GLY A 156 -0.71 -13.80 17.77
C GLY A 156 0.69 -14.04 18.31
N LEU A 157 1.71 -13.30 17.88
CA LEU A 157 3.09 -13.45 18.38
C LEU A 157 3.20 -13.31 19.90
N ASP A 158 2.36 -12.46 20.50
CA ASP A 158 2.38 -12.19 21.94
C ASP A 158 1.27 -12.92 22.72
N ASN A 159 0.45 -13.74 22.04
CA ASN A 159 -0.75 -14.35 22.63
C ASN A 159 -0.86 -15.85 22.32
N GLU A 160 -0.35 -16.70 23.20
CA GLU A 160 -0.31 -18.14 23.04
C GLU A 160 -1.60 -18.87 23.47
N LYS A 161 -2.59 -18.15 24.03
CA LYS A 161 -3.83 -18.78 24.52
C LYS A 161 -4.78 -19.07 23.37
N GLU A 162 -5.28 -20.31 23.33
CA GLU A 162 -6.35 -20.71 22.42
C GLU A 162 -7.57 -19.79 22.56
N GLN A 163 -7.96 -19.15 21.48
CA GLN A 163 -9.09 -18.25 21.44
C GLN A 163 -9.60 -18.03 20.02
N LYS A 164 -10.89 -17.75 19.89
CA LYS A 164 -11.50 -17.28 18.65
C LYS A 164 -11.55 -15.76 18.66
N ILE A 165 -11.06 -15.15 17.61
CA ILE A 165 -11.07 -13.69 17.46
C ILE A 165 -11.85 -13.30 16.21
N MET A 166 -12.41 -12.08 16.22
CA MET A 166 -12.90 -11.42 15.03
C MET A 166 -11.90 -10.33 14.64
N VAL A 167 -11.50 -10.31 13.40
CA VAL A 167 -10.80 -9.17 12.79
C VAL A 167 -11.82 -8.39 11.99
N TYR A 168 -12.04 -7.14 12.38
CA TYR A 168 -12.94 -6.19 11.72
C TYR A 168 -12.05 -5.14 11.04
N ASP A 169 -11.89 -5.26 9.74
CA ASP A 169 -11.01 -4.42 8.94
C ASP A 169 -11.83 -3.47 8.06
N LEU A 170 -11.87 -2.20 8.46
CA LEU A 170 -12.48 -1.13 7.68
C LEU A 170 -11.38 -0.20 7.19
N GLY A 171 -10.91 -0.49 5.98
CA GLY A 171 -9.86 0.26 5.30
C GLY A 171 -10.37 1.51 4.59
N GLY A 172 -9.56 2.04 3.68
CA GLY A 172 -9.94 3.19 2.84
C GLY A 172 -10.93 2.82 1.74
N GLY A 173 -10.85 1.60 1.19
CA GLY A 173 -11.63 1.17 0.03
C GLY A 173 -12.46 -0.09 0.21
N THR A 174 -12.12 -0.93 1.17
CA THR A 174 -12.74 -2.23 1.42
C THR A 174 -13.11 -2.40 2.88
N PHE A 175 -14.10 -3.24 3.12
CA PHE A 175 -14.46 -3.76 4.43
C PHE A 175 -14.33 -5.28 4.42
N ASP A 176 -13.56 -5.83 5.34
CA ASP A 176 -13.41 -7.27 5.54
C ASP A 176 -13.65 -7.64 7.00
N VAL A 177 -14.25 -8.80 7.22
CA VAL A 177 -14.40 -9.39 8.53
C VAL A 177 -14.01 -10.86 8.46
N SER A 178 -13.13 -11.29 9.37
CA SER A 178 -12.68 -12.68 9.46
C SER A 178 -12.84 -13.21 10.88
N ILE A 179 -13.30 -14.43 11.00
CA ILE A 179 -13.29 -15.19 12.25
C ILE A 179 -12.09 -16.12 12.21
N ILE A 180 -11.23 -15.99 13.20
CA ILE A 180 -9.93 -16.65 13.24
C ILE A 180 -9.78 -17.34 14.57
N GLU A 181 -9.30 -18.58 14.54
CA GLU A 181 -8.90 -19.34 15.72
C GLU A 181 -7.38 -19.28 15.87
N ILE A 182 -6.91 -18.93 17.05
CA ILE A 182 -5.49 -18.86 17.40
C ILE A 182 -5.27 -19.83 18.53
N GLY A 183 -4.32 -20.73 18.39
CA GLY A 183 -3.93 -21.68 19.43
C GLY A 183 -2.87 -22.67 18.96
N ASP A 184 -2.08 -23.21 19.89
CA ASP A 184 -1.08 -24.26 19.65
C ASP A 184 -0.12 -24.00 18.46
N GLY A 185 0.26 -22.73 18.23
CA GLY A 185 1.12 -22.35 17.10
C GLY A 185 0.41 -22.36 15.75
N VAL A 186 -0.93 -22.39 15.73
CA VAL A 186 -1.75 -22.33 14.51
C VAL A 186 -2.62 -21.08 14.51
N ILE A 187 -2.69 -20.41 13.39
CA ILE A 187 -3.66 -19.37 13.09
C ILE A 187 -4.53 -19.89 11.95
N GLU A 188 -5.76 -20.24 12.25
CA GLU A 188 -6.71 -20.79 11.31
C GLU A 188 -7.87 -19.82 11.06
N VAL A 189 -8.09 -19.45 9.81
CA VAL A 189 -9.26 -18.68 9.39
C VAL A 189 -10.44 -19.64 9.28
N LEU A 190 -11.47 -19.45 10.12
CA LEU A 190 -12.69 -20.25 10.08
C LEU A 190 -13.66 -19.76 9.01
N SER A 191 -13.75 -18.45 8.84
CA SER A 191 -14.57 -17.83 7.81
C SER A 191 -14.12 -16.41 7.52
N THR A 192 -14.45 -15.93 6.32
CA THR A 192 -14.28 -14.53 5.93
C THR A 192 -15.49 -14.05 5.13
N ASN A 193 -15.82 -12.78 5.26
CA ASN A 193 -16.84 -12.09 4.49
C ASN A 193 -16.46 -10.62 4.34
N GLY A 194 -17.10 -9.88 3.40
CA GLY A 194 -16.72 -8.49 3.22
C GLY A 194 -17.54 -7.76 2.16
N ASP A 195 -17.16 -6.48 1.96
CA ASP A 195 -17.67 -5.61 0.92
C ASP A 195 -16.50 -4.86 0.27
N THR A 196 -16.16 -5.22 -0.95
CA THR A 196 -15.03 -4.64 -1.71
C THR A 196 -15.27 -3.21 -2.20
N ARG A 197 -16.45 -2.64 -1.89
CA ARG A 197 -16.85 -1.27 -2.25
C ARG A 197 -17.38 -0.49 -1.05
N LEU A 198 -16.82 -0.76 0.13
CA LEU A 198 -17.14 -0.05 1.37
C LEU A 198 -15.84 0.29 2.09
N GLY A 199 -15.57 1.57 2.30
CA GLY A 199 -14.37 2.02 3.01
C GLY A 199 -14.36 3.52 3.23
N GLY A 200 -13.29 4.04 3.82
CA GLY A 200 -13.14 5.44 4.19
C GLY A 200 -13.42 6.44 3.08
N ASP A 201 -13.12 6.09 1.81
CA ASP A 201 -13.41 6.93 0.64
C ASP A 201 -14.92 7.18 0.47
N ASP A 202 -15.77 6.21 0.84
CA ASP A 202 -17.24 6.36 0.74
C ASP A 202 -17.75 7.32 1.81
N PHE A 203 -17.16 7.31 2.99
CA PHE A 203 -17.43 8.28 4.06
C PHE A 203 -16.99 9.69 3.65
N ASP A 204 -15.80 9.84 3.04
CA ASP A 204 -15.33 11.12 2.49
C ASP A 204 -16.22 11.64 1.38
N ASN A 205 -16.71 10.76 0.50
CA ASN A 205 -17.66 11.11 -0.54
C ASN A 205 -19.00 11.59 0.03
N ALA A 206 -19.49 11.00 1.13
CA ALA A 206 -20.71 11.44 1.80
C ALA A 206 -20.57 12.89 2.31
N ILE A 207 -19.45 13.23 2.97
CA ILE A 207 -19.15 14.59 3.42
C ILE A 207 -19.00 15.52 2.20
N THR A 208 -18.27 15.11 1.16
CA THR A 208 -18.06 15.90 -0.05
C THR A 208 -19.39 16.26 -0.72
N ASN A 209 -20.27 15.29 -0.89
CA ASN A 209 -21.60 15.49 -1.49
C ASN A 209 -22.47 16.41 -0.63
N TRP A 210 -22.40 16.27 0.68
CA TRP A 210 -23.07 17.20 1.60
C TRP A 210 -22.56 18.62 1.45
N MET A 211 -21.24 18.86 1.43
CA MET A 211 -20.67 20.18 1.22
C MET A 211 -21.10 20.82 -0.11
N ILE A 212 -21.08 20.04 -1.21
CA ILE A 212 -21.55 20.50 -2.54
C ILE A 212 -23.02 20.91 -2.47
N SER A 213 -23.86 20.09 -1.84
CA SER A 213 -25.30 20.35 -1.70
C SER A 213 -25.57 21.62 -0.90
N GLU A 214 -24.95 21.79 0.25
CA GLU A 214 -25.12 22.96 1.11
C GLU A 214 -24.57 24.23 0.45
N PHE A 215 -23.42 24.15 -0.20
CA PHE A 215 -22.85 25.28 -0.95
C PHE A 215 -23.74 25.71 -2.10
N LYS A 216 -24.31 24.76 -2.85
CA LYS A 216 -25.25 25.04 -3.93
C LYS A 216 -26.54 25.70 -3.42
N LYS A 217 -27.04 25.31 -2.25
CA LYS A 217 -28.20 25.95 -1.60
C LYS A 217 -27.90 27.39 -1.19
N ALA A 218 -26.68 27.63 -0.63
CA ALA A 218 -26.31 28.92 -0.10
C ALA A 218 -25.89 29.92 -1.18
N GLU A 219 -25.09 29.48 -2.16
CA GLU A 219 -24.42 30.33 -3.14
C GLU A 219 -24.95 30.18 -4.58
N GLY A 220 -25.85 29.20 -4.82
CA GLY A 220 -26.40 28.91 -6.15
C GLY A 220 -25.40 28.26 -7.13
N VAL A 221 -24.21 27.89 -6.67
CA VAL A 221 -23.10 27.36 -7.50
C VAL A 221 -22.88 25.88 -7.24
N ASP A 222 -22.78 25.11 -8.33
CA ASP A 222 -22.49 23.68 -8.26
C ASP A 222 -20.99 23.41 -8.43
N LEU A 223 -20.35 22.92 -7.38
CA LEU A 223 -18.91 22.64 -7.37
C LEU A 223 -18.54 21.25 -7.95
N SER A 224 -19.52 20.42 -8.32
CA SER A 224 -19.28 19.05 -8.77
C SER A 224 -18.48 18.94 -10.09
N ASN A 225 -18.52 20.00 -10.92
CA ASN A 225 -17.84 20.06 -12.21
C ASN A 225 -16.50 20.81 -12.17
N ASP A 226 -16.15 21.43 -11.05
CA ASP A 226 -14.86 22.09 -10.85
C ASP A 226 -13.89 21.10 -10.20
N LYS A 227 -12.97 20.55 -11.00
CA LYS A 227 -12.02 19.52 -10.56
C LYS A 227 -11.13 19.99 -9.41
N MET A 228 -10.70 21.25 -9.43
CA MET A 228 -9.85 21.81 -8.37
C MET A 228 -10.66 21.98 -7.09
N ALA A 229 -11.88 22.52 -7.17
CA ALA A 229 -12.78 22.62 -6.04
C ALA A 229 -13.12 21.23 -5.48
N LEU A 230 -13.43 20.27 -6.35
CA LEU A 230 -13.75 18.88 -5.94
C LEU A 230 -12.58 18.21 -5.20
N GLN A 231 -11.34 18.39 -5.67
CA GLN A 231 -10.17 17.85 -4.99
C GLN A 231 -9.98 18.48 -3.60
N ARG A 232 -10.14 19.81 -3.49
CA ARG A 232 -10.09 20.50 -2.19
C ARG A 232 -11.18 20.05 -1.23
N LEU A 233 -12.39 19.82 -1.75
CA LEU A 233 -13.50 19.28 -0.96
C LEU A 233 -13.21 17.87 -0.44
N LYS A 234 -12.65 16.99 -1.26
CA LYS A 234 -12.27 15.63 -0.86
C LYS A 234 -11.20 15.65 0.25
N GLU A 235 -10.16 16.47 0.10
CA GLU A 235 -9.13 16.61 1.13
C GLU A 235 -9.69 17.16 2.45
N ALA A 236 -10.59 18.14 2.37
CA ALA A 236 -11.26 18.69 3.53
C ALA A 236 -12.21 17.67 4.19
N ALA A 237 -12.89 16.84 3.39
CA ALA A 237 -13.74 15.76 3.88
C ALA A 237 -12.94 14.69 4.63
N GLU A 238 -11.80 14.22 4.07
CA GLU A 238 -10.90 13.28 4.74
C GLU A 238 -10.39 13.85 6.07
N LYS A 239 -9.97 15.13 6.06
CA LYS A 239 -9.51 15.82 7.27
C LYS A 239 -10.62 15.90 8.31
N ALA A 240 -11.83 16.32 7.94
CA ALA A 240 -12.97 16.44 8.83
C ALA A 240 -13.36 15.07 9.44
N LYS A 241 -13.40 14.01 8.63
CA LYS A 241 -13.60 12.63 9.11
C LYS A 241 -12.60 12.23 10.20
N LYS A 242 -11.31 12.50 9.96
CA LYS A 242 -10.24 12.21 10.94
C LYS A 242 -10.41 13.02 12.23
N GLU A 243 -10.69 14.30 12.14
CA GLU A 243 -10.92 15.18 13.31
C GLU A 243 -12.14 14.75 14.12
N LEU A 244 -13.24 14.36 13.47
CA LEU A 244 -14.46 13.88 14.12
C LEU A 244 -14.30 12.51 14.81
N SER A 245 -13.21 11.79 14.59
CA SER A 245 -12.89 10.59 15.38
C SER A 245 -12.52 10.91 16.83
N THR A 246 -12.13 12.16 17.12
CA THR A 246 -11.79 12.63 18.46
C THR A 246 -12.62 13.81 18.92
N ALA A 247 -12.91 14.77 18.04
CA ALA A 247 -13.71 15.96 18.32
C ALA A 247 -15.20 15.72 18.05
N THR A 248 -16.08 16.50 18.70
CA THR A 248 -17.53 16.46 18.47
C THR A 248 -17.98 17.39 17.32
N THR A 249 -17.12 18.32 16.91
CA THR A 249 -17.37 19.24 15.80
C THR A 249 -16.05 19.63 15.16
N THR A 250 -16.09 19.95 13.87
CA THR A 250 -14.97 20.50 13.11
C THR A 250 -15.44 21.63 12.21
N ASN A 251 -14.57 22.58 11.93
CA ASN A 251 -14.82 23.64 10.96
C ASN A 251 -14.11 23.31 9.65
N ILE A 252 -14.86 23.35 8.56
CA ILE A 252 -14.36 23.19 7.19
C ILE A 252 -14.33 24.56 6.55
N ASN A 253 -13.12 25.14 6.40
CA ASN A 253 -12.91 26.44 5.82
C ASN A 253 -12.04 26.33 4.56
N LEU A 254 -12.63 26.63 3.41
CA LEU A 254 -11.98 26.60 2.09
C LEU A 254 -12.13 27.98 1.42
N PRO A 255 -11.22 28.91 1.70
CA PRO A 255 -11.24 30.21 1.07
C PRO A 255 -10.97 30.09 -0.44
N PHE A 256 -11.63 30.96 -1.24
CA PHE A 256 -11.50 30.98 -2.69
C PHE A 256 -11.75 29.62 -3.33
N ILE A 257 -12.85 28.96 -2.93
CA ILE A 257 -13.19 27.61 -3.44
C ILE A 257 -13.54 27.66 -4.93
N THR A 258 -14.19 28.73 -5.36
CA THR A 258 -14.49 29.00 -6.77
C THR A 258 -14.64 30.52 -7.01
N ALA A 259 -14.72 30.92 -8.26
CA ALA A 259 -14.96 32.30 -8.67
C ALA A 259 -16.19 32.40 -9.58
N THR A 260 -17.04 33.41 -9.35
CA THR A 260 -18.21 33.71 -10.16
C THR A 260 -18.09 35.13 -10.76
N ALA A 261 -19.05 35.53 -11.59
CA ALA A 261 -19.13 36.88 -12.10
C ALA A 261 -19.26 37.95 -10.99
N GLU A 262 -19.75 37.56 -9.82
CA GLU A 262 -19.90 38.41 -8.64
C GLU A 262 -18.63 38.50 -7.79
N GLY A 263 -17.61 37.69 -8.10
CA GLY A 263 -16.34 37.61 -7.38
C GLY A 263 -16.04 36.23 -6.81
N PRO A 264 -14.98 36.12 -5.98
CA PRO A 264 -14.60 34.87 -5.35
C PRO A 264 -15.62 34.44 -4.30
N LYS A 265 -15.88 33.15 -4.24
CA LYS A 265 -16.73 32.50 -3.24
C LYS A 265 -15.89 31.66 -2.27
N HIS A 266 -16.34 31.58 -1.03
CA HIS A 266 -15.66 30.89 0.07
C HIS A 266 -16.62 29.86 0.67
N LEU A 267 -16.10 28.70 1.05
CA LEU A 267 -16.85 27.70 1.80
C LEU A 267 -16.38 27.76 3.25
N ASP A 268 -17.31 28.01 4.18
CA ASP A 268 -17.07 27.96 5.63
C ASP A 268 -18.27 27.27 6.27
N MET A 269 -18.05 26.05 6.78
CA MET A 269 -19.11 25.21 7.33
C MET A 269 -18.63 24.49 8.59
N ASN A 270 -19.53 24.33 9.54
CA ASN A 270 -19.30 23.48 10.70
C ASN A 270 -19.96 22.11 10.49
N LEU A 271 -19.19 21.05 10.64
CA LEU A 271 -19.67 19.68 10.63
C LEU A 271 -19.59 19.10 12.03
N THR A 272 -20.75 18.71 12.58
CA THR A 272 -20.81 17.98 13.85
C THR A 272 -20.67 16.49 13.63
N ARG A 273 -20.19 15.76 14.65
CA ARG A 273 -20.16 14.29 14.62
C ARG A 273 -21.57 13.71 14.41
N ALA A 274 -22.58 14.24 15.06
CA ALA A 274 -23.96 13.80 14.89
C ALA A 274 -24.45 13.94 13.42
N LYS A 275 -24.07 15.03 12.74
CA LYS A 275 -24.39 15.19 11.31
C LYS A 275 -23.56 14.25 10.43
N PHE A 276 -22.31 14.03 10.76
CA PHE A 276 -21.47 13.05 10.08
C PHE A 276 -22.06 11.63 10.22
N ASP A 277 -22.44 11.24 11.43
CA ASP A 277 -23.04 9.93 11.69
C ASP A 277 -24.38 9.77 10.96
N GLU A 278 -25.19 10.83 10.86
CA GLU A 278 -26.42 10.84 10.04
C GLU A 278 -26.11 10.60 8.56
N LEU A 279 -25.12 11.32 8.00
CA LEU A 279 -24.74 11.22 6.59
C LEU A 279 -24.17 9.87 6.20
N THR A 280 -23.58 9.16 7.16
CA THR A 280 -22.84 7.90 6.94
C THR A 280 -23.48 6.68 7.60
N HIS A 281 -24.67 6.85 8.16
CA HIS A 281 -25.40 5.78 8.85
C HIS A 281 -25.50 4.50 8.01
N ASP A 282 -25.94 4.63 6.76
CA ASP A 282 -26.11 3.48 5.87
C ASP A 282 -24.79 2.76 5.57
N LEU A 283 -23.68 3.49 5.51
CA LEU A 283 -22.35 2.89 5.31
C LEU A 283 -21.93 2.04 6.51
N VAL A 284 -22.20 2.53 7.73
CA VAL A 284 -21.92 1.77 8.95
C VAL A 284 -22.83 0.55 9.04
N GLU A 285 -24.12 0.69 8.72
CA GLU A 285 -25.09 -0.42 8.73
C GLU A 285 -24.71 -1.54 7.73
N ARG A 286 -24.14 -1.20 6.58
CA ARG A 286 -23.66 -2.18 5.59
C ARG A 286 -22.63 -3.17 6.16
N THR A 287 -21.91 -2.82 7.21
CA THR A 287 -20.94 -3.73 7.85
C THR A 287 -21.62 -4.87 8.63
N ALA A 288 -22.88 -4.70 9.03
CA ALA A 288 -23.58 -5.67 9.87
C ALA A 288 -23.80 -7.03 9.17
N ILE A 289 -24.17 -7.01 7.90
CA ILE A 289 -24.46 -8.23 7.14
C ILE A 289 -23.22 -9.11 6.99
N PRO A 290 -22.05 -8.61 6.55
CA PRO A 290 -20.83 -9.40 6.52
C PRO A 290 -20.43 -9.96 7.89
N VAL A 291 -20.58 -9.20 8.97
CA VAL A 291 -20.28 -9.67 10.32
C VAL A 291 -21.15 -10.85 10.71
N GLN A 292 -22.46 -10.75 10.48
CA GLN A 292 -23.41 -11.83 10.77
C GLN A 292 -23.14 -13.08 9.92
N ASN A 293 -22.82 -12.88 8.64
CA ASN A 293 -22.49 -13.97 7.74
C ASN A 293 -21.19 -14.69 8.17
N ALA A 294 -20.15 -13.94 8.54
CA ALA A 294 -18.90 -14.54 9.00
C ALA A 294 -19.09 -15.38 10.27
N LEU A 295 -19.83 -14.87 11.26
CA LEU A 295 -20.16 -15.64 12.48
C LEU A 295 -20.95 -16.90 12.15
N LYS A 296 -21.96 -16.79 11.28
CA LYS A 296 -22.77 -17.92 10.83
C LYS A 296 -21.94 -18.97 10.10
N ASP A 297 -21.09 -18.55 9.18
CA ASP A 297 -20.26 -19.47 8.38
C ASP A 297 -19.17 -20.15 9.25
N ALA A 298 -18.67 -19.47 10.28
CA ALA A 298 -17.78 -20.06 11.27
C ALA A 298 -18.51 -21.00 12.26
N GLY A 299 -19.84 -21.04 12.24
CA GLY A 299 -20.64 -21.86 13.16
C GLY A 299 -20.58 -21.41 14.63
N ILE A 300 -20.28 -20.13 14.89
CA ILE A 300 -20.14 -19.60 16.25
C ILE A 300 -21.07 -18.41 16.50
N THR A 301 -21.30 -18.13 17.76
CA THR A 301 -21.99 -16.93 18.23
C THR A 301 -21.00 -15.84 18.63
N ALA A 302 -21.45 -14.59 18.67
CA ALA A 302 -20.60 -13.47 19.13
C ALA A 302 -20.07 -13.62 20.57
N SER A 303 -20.81 -14.38 21.42
CA SER A 303 -20.39 -14.63 22.81
C SER A 303 -19.14 -15.54 22.91
N GLU A 304 -18.89 -16.37 21.92
CA GLU A 304 -17.74 -17.29 21.85
C GLU A 304 -16.45 -16.58 21.40
N LEU A 305 -16.56 -15.36 20.90
CA LEU A 305 -15.39 -14.56 20.56
C LEU A 305 -14.62 -14.20 21.84
N GLY A 306 -13.32 -14.45 21.86
CA GLY A 306 -12.41 -13.99 22.89
C GLY A 306 -12.12 -12.50 22.75
N LYS A 307 -11.88 -12.03 21.52
CA LYS A 307 -11.57 -10.64 21.19
C LYS A 307 -12.12 -10.21 19.83
N VAL A 308 -12.23 -8.89 19.66
CA VAL A 308 -12.46 -8.24 18.38
C VAL A 308 -11.29 -7.27 18.13
N LEU A 309 -10.55 -7.48 17.06
CA LEU A 309 -9.44 -6.63 16.63
C LEU A 309 -9.94 -5.63 15.58
N LEU A 310 -9.56 -4.37 15.74
CA LEU A 310 -9.85 -3.31 14.77
C LEU A 310 -8.63 -3.10 13.88
N VAL A 311 -8.86 -3.17 12.58
CA VAL A 311 -7.86 -2.99 11.53
C VAL A 311 -8.37 -1.96 10.52
N GLY A 312 -7.44 -1.25 9.85
CA GLY A 312 -7.78 -0.18 8.92
C GLY A 312 -8.09 1.15 9.61
N GLY A 313 -7.59 2.24 9.04
CA GLY A 313 -7.70 3.58 9.63
C GLY A 313 -9.13 4.05 9.87
N SER A 314 -10.11 3.56 9.09
CA SER A 314 -11.53 3.94 9.22
C SER A 314 -12.20 3.35 10.47
N THR A 315 -11.61 2.35 11.12
CA THR A 315 -12.08 1.83 12.43
C THR A 315 -11.85 2.81 13.58
N ARG A 316 -11.13 3.91 13.34
CA ARG A 316 -10.99 5.00 14.33
C ARG A 316 -12.29 5.79 14.51
N MET A 317 -13.22 5.73 13.53
CA MET A 317 -14.53 6.35 13.64
C MET A 317 -15.34 5.76 14.79
N ILE A 318 -15.91 6.63 15.63
CA ILE A 318 -16.69 6.23 16.81
C ILE A 318 -17.89 5.36 16.42
N ALA A 319 -18.63 5.76 15.37
CA ALA A 319 -19.79 5.01 14.89
C ALA A 319 -19.44 3.57 14.48
N ALA A 320 -18.26 3.34 13.87
CA ALA A 320 -17.78 2.00 13.53
C ALA A 320 -17.49 1.16 14.78
N GLN A 321 -16.83 1.75 15.81
CA GLN A 321 -16.53 1.08 17.07
C GLN A 321 -17.81 0.72 17.84
N GLU A 322 -18.76 1.64 17.89
CA GLU A 322 -20.06 1.40 18.53
C GLU A 322 -20.86 0.30 17.80
N LYS A 323 -20.79 0.29 16.46
CA LYS A 323 -21.44 -0.77 15.66
C LYS A 323 -20.85 -2.14 15.95
N VAL A 324 -19.54 -2.26 16.02
CA VAL A 324 -18.85 -3.49 16.41
C VAL A 324 -19.30 -3.95 17.78
N LYS A 325 -19.32 -3.04 18.76
CA LYS A 325 -19.78 -3.35 20.12
C LYS A 325 -21.26 -3.79 20.14
N GLN A 326 -22.11 -3.14 19.35
CA GLN A 326 -23.51 -3.52 19.20
C GLN A 326 -23.67 -4.93 18.64
N LEU A 327 -22.89 -5.27 17.58
CA LEU A 327 -23.00 -6.56 16.89
C LEU A 327 -22.39 -7.72 17.70
N THR A 328 -21.35 -7.47 18.49
CA THR A 328 -20.59 -8.52 19.17
C THR A 328 -20.81 -8.57 20.68
N GLY A 329 -21.35 -7.50 21.28
CA GLY A 329 -21.43 -7.35 22.75
C GLY A 329 -20.06 -7.18 23.42
N LYS A 330 -18.97 -7.06 22.64
CA LYS A 330 -17.57 -6.97 23.12
C LYS A 330 -17.01 -5.57 22.86
N GLU A 331 -16.21 -5.08 23.80
CA GLU A 331 -15.41 -3.89 23.58
C GLU A 331 -14.29 -4.21 22.58
N PRO A 332 -14.18 -3.51 21.45
CA PRO A 332 -13.12 -3.81 20.48
C PRO A 332 -11.74 -3.48 21.05
N SER A 333 -10.77 -4.35 20.77
CA SER A 333 -9.38 -4.20 21.21
C SER A 333 -8.67 -3.09 20.42
N LYS A 334 -7.95 -2.23 21.14
CA LYS A 334 -7.09 -1.18 20.58
C LYS A 334 -5.60 -1.50 20.79
N SER A 335 -5.25 -2.77 21.01
CA SER A 335 -3.87 -3.20 21.29
C SER A 335 -2.94 -3.11 20.08
N LEU A 336 -3.49 -3.16 18.86
CA LEU A 336 -2.75 -3.00 17.62
C LEU A 336 -2.91 -1.58 17.07
N ASN A 337 -1.85 -1.08 16.42
CA ASN A 337 -1.99 0.09 15.56
C ASN A 337 -2.69 -0.33 14.26
N PRO A 338 -3.91 0.15 13.98
CA PRO A 338 -4.70 -0.30 12.84
C PRO A 338 -4.10 0.09 11.48
N ASP A 339 -3.13 1.01 11.45
CA ASP A 339 -2.45 1.46 10.23
C ASP A 339 -1.14 0.69 9.95
N GLU A 340 -0.64 -0.11 10.91
CA GLU A 340 0.68 -0.76 10.83
C GLU A 340 0.62 -2.29 10.99
N CYS A 341 -0.39 -2.80 11.70
CA CYS A 341 -0.43 -4.21 12.10
C CYS A 341 -0.43 -5.17 10.91
N VAL A 342 -1.00 -4.78 9.78
CA VAL A 342 -1.03 -5.58 8.55
C VAL A 342 0.38 -5.73 7.96
N ALA A 343 1.15 -4.65 7.86
CA ALA A 343 2.54 -4.69 7.40
C ALA A 343 3.43 -5.48 8.37
N ILE A 344 3.20 -5.32 9.68
CA ILE A 344 3.89 -6.10 10.72
C ILE A 344 3.65 -7.61 10.52
N GLY A 345 2.40 -8.03 10.33
CA GLY A 345 2.08 -9.42 10.08
C GLY A 345 2.68 -9.96 8.77
N ALA A 346 2.68 -9.15 7.72
CA ALA A 346 3.35 -9.49 6.47
C ALA A 346 4.88 -9.66 6.65
N ALA A 347 5.51 -8.80 7.46
CA ALA A 347 6.94 -8.92 7.78
C ALA A 347 7.26 -10.19 8.59
N ILE A 348 6.41 -10.57 9.56
CA ILE A 348 6.54 -11.80 10.30
C ILE A 348 6.47 -13.01 9.35
N GLN A 349 5.51 -13.01 8.41
CA GLN A 349 5.41 -14.06 7.39
C GLN A 349 6.66 -14.08 6.48
N GLY A 350 7.19 -12.93 6.12
CA GLY A 350 8.45 -12.79 5.38
C GLY A 350 9.63 -13.37 6.15
N GLY A 351 9.77 -13.02 7.43
CA GLY A 351 10.79 -13.56 8.31
C GLY A 351 10.72 -15.08 8.45
N LYS A 352 9.50 -15.64 8.58
CA LYS A 352 9.31 -17.09 8.58
C LYS A 352 9.79 -17.73 7.29
N LEU A 353 9.47 -17.16 6.13
CA LEU A 353 9.94 -17.67 4.83
C LEU A 353 11.47 -17.55 4.68
N ALA A 354 12.09 -16.55 5.30
CA ALA A 354 13.52 -16.36 5.35
C ALA A 354 14.24 -17.23 6.40
N GLY A 355 13.49 -17.88 7.31
CA GLY A 355 14.04 -18.67 8.40
C GLY A 355 14.53 -17.83 9.59
N ASP A 356 14.00 -16.64 9.80
CA ASP A 356 14.34 -15.77 10.93
C ASP A 356 13.84 -16.37 12.25
N ALA A 357 14.71 -16.53 13.23
CA ALA A 357 14.42 -17.21 14.49
C ALA A 357 13.31 -16.54 15.34
N GLY A 358 13.06 -15.25 15.16
CA GLY A 358 12.03 -14.48 15.88
C GLY A 358 10.64 -14.54 15.24
N ALA A 359 10.51 -15.12 14.06
CA ALA A 359 9.21 -15.18 13.35
C ALA A 359 8.30 -16.33 13.83
N GLY A 360 8.81 -17.21 14.70
CA GLY A 360 8.08 -18.36 15.25
C GLY A 360 7.74 -19.43 14.21
N ASP A 361 7.24 -20.58 14.69
CA ASP A 361 6.79 -21.71 13.86
C ASP A 361 5.27 -21.70 13.63
N ILE A 362 4.63 -20.50 13.62
CA ILE A 362 3.18 -20.37 13.49
C ILE A 362 2.73 -20.88 12.12
N LEU A 363 1.87 -21.89 12.09
CA LEU A 363 1.21 -22.37 10.88
C LEU A 363 0.02 -21.46 10.55
N LEU A 364 -0.03 -20.98 9.32
CA LEU A 364 -1.09 -20.11 8.82
C LEU A 364 -1.98 -20.89 7.86
N LEU A 365 -3.26 -21.01 8.19
CA LEU A 365 -4.29 -21.64 7.36
C LEU A 365 -5.34 -20.59 6.99
N ASP A 366 -5.41 -20.25 5.71
CA ASP A 366 -6.35 -19.28 5.17
C ASP A 366 -7.48 -19.97 4.40
N VAL A 367 -8.49 -19.23 3.93
CA VAL A 367 -9.65 -19.77 3.23
C VAL A 367 -9.93 -19.06 1.92
N THR A 368 -10.58 -19.75 0.97
CA THR A 368 -11.13 -19.10 -0.22
C THR A 368 -12.40 -18.33 0.13
N PRO A 369 -12.54 -17.03 -0.26
CA PRO A 369 -13.66 -16.20 0.19
C PRO A 369 -14.98 -16.52 -0.50
N LEU A 370 -14.93 -17.12 -1.70
CA LEU A 370 -16.10 -17.36 -2.56
C LEU A 370 -16.06 -18.78 -3.12
N SER A 371 -17.25 -19.36 -3.34
CA SER A 371 -17.39 -20.67 -3.98
C SER A 371 -16.92 -20.65 -5.43
N LEU A 372 -16.30 -21.76 -5.87
CA LEU A 372 -15.86 -21.98 -7.23
C LEU A 372 -16.67 -23.07 -7.89
N SER A 373 -17.15 -22.79 -9.10
CA SER A 373 -18.08 -23.62 -9.84
C SER A 373 -17.72 -23.69 -11.31
N ILE A 374 -18.24 -24.71 -12.00
CA ILE A 374 -18.30 -24.71 -13.46
C ILE A 374 -19.76 -24.62 -13.93
N GLU A 375 -19.95 -24.05 -15.12
CA GLU A 375 -21.25 -24.09 -15.79
C GLU A 375 -21.56 -25.49 -16.28
N THR A 376 -22.74 -26.00 -15.94
CA THR A 376 -23.26 -27.27 -16.40
C THR A 376 -24.55 -27.08 -17.19
N MET A 377 -25.13 -28.19 -17.66
CA MET A 377 -26.33 -28.16 -18.47
C MET A 377 -27.47 -27.31 -17.86
N GLY A 378 -28.07 -26.44 -18.67
CA GLY A 378 -29.09 -25.49 -18.19
C GLY A 378 -28.53 -24.19 -17.61
N GLY A 379 -27.21 -23.94 -17.73
CA GLY A 379 -26.58 -22.72 -17.20
C GLY A 379 -26.40 -22.72 -15.68
N VAL A 380 -26.49 -23.90 -15.06
CA VAL A 380 -26.36 -24.07 -13.59
C VAL A 380 -24.90 -23.99 -13.19
N ALA A 381 -24.59 -23.25 -12.11
CA ALA A 381 -23.28 -23.23 -11.49
C ALA A 381 -23.14 -24.44 -10.53
N THR A 382 -22.42 -25.47 -10.99
CA THR A 382 -22.15 -26.66 -10.17
C THR A 382 -20.89 -26.43 -9.34
N ARG A 383 -21.02 -26.40 -8.02
CA ARG A 383 -19.95 -26.10 -7.09
C ARG A 383 -18.99 -27.27 -6.93
N LEU A 384 -17.69 -27.01 -6.99
CA LEU A 384 -16.62 -27.93 -6.67
C LEU A 384 -15.92 -27.54 -5.37
N ILE A 385 -15.73 -26.26 -5.14
CA ILE A 385 -15.13 -25.73 -3.91
C ILE A 385 -16.11 -24.75 -3.27
N GLU A 386 -16.48 -25.00 -2.04
CA GLU A 386 -17.35 -24.12 -1.25
C GLU A 386 -16.52 -22.94 -0.70
N ARG A 387 -17.16 -21.80 -0.49
CA ARG A 387 -16.56 -20.67 0.22
C ARG A 387 -16.10 -21.11 1.62
N ASN A 388 -15.10 -20.45 2.14
CA ASN A 388 -14.46 -20.75 3.41
C ASN A 388 -13.82 -22.16 3.46
N THR A 389 -13.49 -22.75 2.29
CA THR A 389 -12.65 -23.94 2.24
C THR A 389 -11.20 -23.52 2.51
N THR A 390 -10.53 -24.19 3.45
CA THR A 390 -9.11 -23.97 3.79
C THR A 390 -8.21 -24.16 2.58
N ILE A 391 -7.25 -23.27 2.38
CA ILE A 391 -6.26 -23.30 1.31
C ILE A 391 -4.83 -23.49 1.86
N PRO A 392 -3.93 -24.16 1.12
CA PRO A 392 -4.11 -24.69 -0.24
C PRO A 392 -5.06 -25.90 -0.29
N THR A 393 -5.78 -26.07 -1.41
CA THR A 393 -6.72 -27.19 -1.58
C THR A 393 -6.82 -27.63 -3.02
N LYS A 394 -7.12 -28.93 -3.21
CA LYS A 394 -7.34 -29.51 -4.53
C LYS A 394 -8.58 -30.39 -4.50
N LYS A 395 -9.53 -30.15 -5.41
CA LYS A 395 -10.75 -30.96 -5.54
C LYS A 395 -11.03 -31.28 -6.99
N SER A 396 -11.44 -32.52 -7.23
CA SER A 396 -11.82 -33.02 -8.56
C SER A 396 -13.23 -33.56 -8.54
N GLN A 397 -13.94 -33.44 -9.68
CA GLN A 397 -15.24 -34.06 -9.92
C GLN A 397 -15.34 -34.51 -11.37
N ILE A 398 -15.99 -35.67 -11.58
CA ILE A 398 -16.20 -36.22 -12.92
C ILE A 398 -17.52 -35.69 -13.49
N PHE A 399 -17.42 -35.15 -14.70
CA PHE A 399 -18.53 -34.70 -15.53
C PHE A 399 -18.61 -35.52 -16.81
N SER A 400 -19.62 -35.26 -17.63
CA SER A 400 -19.77 -35.96 -18.91
C SER A 400 -20.32 -35.03 -20.00
N THR A 401 -20.38 -35.53 -21.23
CA THR A 401 -20.96 -34.82 -22.38
C THR A 401 -22.47 -34.67 -22.26
N ALA A 402 -23.00 -33.54 -22.74
CA ALA A 402 -24.44 -33.22 -22.72
C ALA A 402 -25.18 -33.69 -23.97
N ALA A 403 -24.47 -34.00 -25.07
CA ALA A 403 -25.03 -34.43 -26.34
C ALA A 403 -24.35 -35.70 -26.86
N ASP A 404 -25.08 -36.48 -27.70
CA ASP A 404 -24.50 -37.63 -28.36
C ASP A 404 -23.45 -37.21 -29.40
N ASN A 405 -22.39 -37.99 -29.49
CA ASN A 405 -21.24 -37.75 -30.37
C ASN A 405 -20.54 -36.38 -30.18
N GLN A 406 -20.62 -35.84 -29.01
CA GLN A 406 -19.92 -34.59 -28.66
C GLN A 406 -18.42 -34.87 -28.53
N THR A 407 -17.61 -34.19 -29.34
CA THR A 407 -16.15 -34.39 -29.41
C THR A 407 -15.34 -33.36 -28.64
N ALA A 408 -16.01 -32.37 -28.04
CA ALA A 408 -15.38 -31.32 -27.22
C ALA A 408 -16.32 -30.85 -26.14
N VAL A 409 -15.77 -30.32 -25.05
CA VAL A 409 -16.51 -29.64 -23.98
C VAL A 409 -15.88 -28.29 -23.71
N ASP A 410 -16.70 -27.28 -23.50
CA ASP A 410 -16.29 -25.96 -23.04
C ASP A 410 -16.43 -25.93 -21.51
N ILE A 411 -15.35 -25.62 -20.82
CA ILE A 411 -15.30 -25.48 -19.37
C ILE A 411 -15.36 -24.00 -19.04
N HIS A 412 -16.53 -23.54 -18.55
CA HIS A 412 -16.75 -22.19 -18.09
C HIS A 412 -16.65 -22.16 -16.57
N VAL A 413 -15.59 -21.50 -16.06
CA VAL A 413 -15.27 -21.40 -14.64
C VAL A 413 -15.86 -20.11 -14.07
N VAL A 414 -16.60 -20.22 -12.99
CA VAL A 414 -17.27 -19.08 -12.35
C VAL A 414 -17.04 -19.08 -10.84
N GLN A 415 -17.05 -17.88 -10.25
CA GLN A 415 -16.89 -17.64 -8.81
C GLN A 415 -18.08 -16.88 -8.26
N GLY A 416 -18.63 -17.32 -7.13
CA GLY A 416 -19.74 -16.69 -6.43
C GLY A 416 -20.78 -17.68 -5.91
N GLU A 417 -21.83 -17.14 -5.29
CA GLU A 417 -22.82 -17.91 -4.54
C GLU A 417 -24.16 -18.11 -5.29
N ARG A 418 -24.26 -17.57 -6.53
CA ARG A 418 -25.50 -17.66 -7.30
C ARG A 418 -25.65 -19.02 -7.95
N GLN A 419 -26.90 -19.48 -8.13
CA GLN A 419 -27.21 -20.80 -8.69
C GLN A 419 -26.93 -20.92 -10.19
N PHE A 420 -26.95 -19.78 -10.92
CA PHE A 420 -26.70 -19.77 -12.36
C PHE A 420 -25.37 -19.14 -12.68
N ALA A 421 -24.63 -19.73 -13.65
CA ALA A 421 -23.30 -19.29 -14.04
C ALA A 421 -23.27 -17.82 -14.48
N ARG A 422 -24.27 -17.38 -15.25
CA ARG A 422 -24.41 -16.00 -15.74
C ARG A 422 -24.51 -14.93 -14.64
N ASP A 423 -24.95 -15.33 -13.45
CA ASP A 423 -25.17 -14.44 -12.31
C ASP A 423 -23.94 -14.42 -11.37
N ASN A 424 -22.89 -15.17 -11.70
CA ASN A 424 -21.61 -15.25 -11.00
C ASN A 424 -20.50 -14.55 -11.80
N LYS A 425 -19.37 -14.31 -11.17
CA LYS A 425 -18.18 -13.76 -11.82
C LYS A 425 -17.51 -14.83 -12.68
N THR A 426 -17.44 -14.63 -14.00
CA THR A 426 -16.61 -15.47 -14.87
C THR A 426 -15.14 -15.29 -14.53
N LEU A 427 -14.45 -16.38 -14.24
CA LEU A 427 -13.01 -16.42 -14.03
C LEU A 427 -12.25 -16.75 -15.33
N GLY A 428 -12.81 -17.66 -16.12
CA GLY A 428 -12.23 -18.05 -17.40
C GLY A 428 -13.05 -19.10 -18.12
N GLN A 429 -12.67 -19.35 -19.38
CA GLN A 429 -13.27 -20.38 -20.21
C GLN A 429 -12.20 -21.04 -21.06
N PHE A 430 -12.23 -22.36 -21.16
CA PHE A 430 -11.32 -23.12 -22.01
C PHE A 430 -12.02 -24.37 -22.58
N ARG A 431 -11.44 -24.92 -23.64
CA ARG A 431 -12.03 -26.03 -24.37
C ARG A 431 -11.17 -27.28 -24.32
N LEU A 432 -11.76 -28.41 -23.97
CA LEU A 432 -11.17 -29.72 -24.08
C LEU A 432 -11.70 -30.39 -25.35
N ASP A 433 -10.80 -30.61 -26.33
CA ASP A 433 -11.11 -31.21 -27.62
C ASP A 433 -10.61 -32.66 -27.71
N GLY A 434 -11.16 -33.39 -28.67
CA GLY A 434 -10.67 -34.73 -29.04
C GLY A 434 -11.19 -35.84 -28.14
N ILE A 435 -12.37 -35.62 -27.58
CA ILE A 435 -13.18 -36.65 -26.90
C ILE A 435 -13.72 -37.61 -27.97
N PRO A 436 -13.55 -38.93 -27.83
CA PRO A 436 -14.11 -39.88 -28.78
C PRO A 436 -15.64 -39.78 -28.89
N PRO A 437 -16.23 -39.84 -30.11
CA PRO A 437 -17.69 -39.83 -30.24
C PRO A 437 -18.30 -41.00 -29.47
N ALA A 438 -19.25 -40.66 -28.57
CA ALA A 438 -19.97 -41.62 -27.76
C ALA A 438 -21.36 -41.07 -27.44
N ARG A 439 -22.22 -41.90 -26.85
CA ARG A 439 -23.52 -41.43 -26.32
C ARG A 439 -23.26 -40.46 -25.18
N ARG A 440 -24.14 -39.45 -25.02
CA ARG A 440 -24.09 -38.53 -23.89
C ARG A 440 -24.03 -39.30 -22.57
N GLY A 441 -23.25 -38.78 -21.62
CA GLY A 441 -23.10 -39.41 -20.31
C GLY A 441 -22.05 -40.53 -20.24
N ILE A 442 -21.47 -40.98 -21.40
CA ILE A 442 -20.45 -42.03 -21.43
C ILE A 442 -19.02 -41.47 -21.20
N PRO A 443 -18.59 -40.40 -21.90
CA PRO A 443 -17.26 -39.83 -21.65
C PRO A 443 -17.13 -39.36 -20.20
N GLN A 444 -15.97 -39.64 -19.59
CA GLN A 444 -15.66 -39.22 -18.23
C GLN A 444 -14.63 -38.10 -18.28
N ILE A 445 -15.05 -36.90 -17.91
CA ILE A 445 -14.23 -35.69 -17.92
C ILE A 445 -14.01 -35.26 -16.48
N GLU A 446 -12.79 -35.47 -15.97
CA GLU A 446 -12.41 -35.02 -14.65
C GLU A 446 -12.05 -33.55 -14.68
N VAL A 447 -12.78 -32.72 -13.96
CA VAL A 447 -12.46 -31.30 -13.76
C VAL A 447 -11.85 -31.15 -12.36
N THR A 448 -10.65 -30.58 -12.33
CA THR A 448 -9.89 -30.37 -11.09
C THR A 448 -9.67 -28.88 -10.85
N PHE A 449 -9.99 -28.44 -9.66
CA PHE A 449 -9.63 -27.13 -9.12
C PHE A 449 -8.45 -27.32 -8.16
N ASP A 450 -7.41 -26.53 -8.35
CA ASP A 450 -6.19 -26.51 -7.54
C ASP A 450 -5.94 -25.06 -7.09
N ILE A 451 -6.09 -24.78 -5.80
CA ILE A 451 -5.89 -23.45 -5.21
C ILE A 451 -4.59 -23.48 -4.41
N ASP A 452 -3.67 -22.61 -4.77
CA ASP A 452 -2.40 -22.47 -4.06
C ASP A 452 -2.56 -21.72 -2.72
N ALA A 453 -1.47 -21.63 -1.99
CA ALA A 453 -1.43 -20.93 -0.72
C ALA A 453 -1.64 -19.40 -0.84
N ASN A 454 -1.54 -18.81 -2.03
CA ASN A 454 -1.83 -17.39 -2.31
C ASN A 454 -3.30 -17.17 -2.67
N GLY A 455 -4.09 -18.23 -2.78
CA GLY A 455 -5.47 -18.19 -3.24
C GLY A 455 -5.61 -18.10 -4.75
N ILE A 456 -4.56 -18.40 -5.51
CA ILE A 456 -4.58 -18.42 -6.99
C ILE A 456 -5.11 -19.75 -7.46
N VAL A 457 -6.08 -19.71 -8.40
CA VAL A 457 -6.84 -20.86 -8.86
C VAL A 457 -6.31 -21.37 -10.19
N ASN A 458 -5.99 -22.65 -10.26
CA ASN A 458 -5.73 -23.39 -11.49
C ASN A 458 -6.86 -24.38 -11.73
N VAL A 459 -7.35 -24.48 -12.97
CA VAL A 459 -8.39 -25.43 -13.32
C VAL A 459 -7.91 -26.28 -14.50
N SER A 460 -8.02 -27.59 -14.37
CA SER A 460 -7.77 -28.53 -15.46
C SER A 460 -8.99 -29.39 -15.77
N ALA A 461 -9.11 -29.83 -17.03
CA ALA A 461 -10.10 -30.79 -17.47
C ALA A 461 -9.40 -31.91 -18.24
N LYS A 462 -9.64 -33.17 -17.85
CA LYS A 462 -9.02 -34.34 -18.42
C LYS A 462 -10.07 -35.37 -18.84
N ASP A 463 -10.00 -35.78 -20.09
CA ASP A 463 -10.76 -36.97 -20.55
C ASP A 463 -10.06 -38.25 -20.06
N LEU A 464 -10.71 -38.97 -19.16
CA LEU A 464 -10.14 -40.20 -18.57
C LEU A 464 -10.03 -41.34 -19.57
N GLY A 465 -10.80 -41.33 -20.66
CA GLY A 465 -10.75 -42.33 -21.72
C GLY A 465 -9.53 -42.21 -22.61
N THR A 466 -9.14 -40.99 -23.00
CA THR A 466 -8.01 -40.73 -23.90
C THR A 466 -6.77 -40.25 -23.17
N GLY A 467 -6.88 -39.78 -21.95
CA GLY A 467 -5.82 -39.13 -21.20
C GLY A 467 -5.51 -37.69 -21.66
N LYS A 468 -6.26 -37.14 -22.63
CA LYS A 468 -6.12 -35.75 -23.04
C LYS A 468 -6.52 -34.80 -21.94
N GLU A 469 -5.72 -33.78 -21.75
CA GLU A 469 -5.91 -32.76 -20.70
C GLU A 469 -5.71 -31.36 -21.24
N GLN A 470 -6.51 -30.42 -20.76
CA GLN A 470 -6.36 -28.99 -20.93
C GLN A 470 -6.44 -28.32 -19.56
N HIS A 471 -5.72 -27.24 -19.40
CA HIS A 471 -5.73 -26.45 -18.16
C HIS A 471 -5.77 -24.97 -18.46
N ILE A 472 -6.28 -24.23 -17.50
CA ILE A 472 -6.20 -22.78 -17.46
C ILE A 472 -5.74 -22.36 -16.07
N THR A 473 -4.70 -21.56 -16.01
CA THR A 473 -4.45 -20.73 -14.83
C THR A 473 -5.42 -19.56 -14.95
N ILE A 474 -6.20 -19.32 -13.92
CA ILE A 474 -7.19 -18.27 -13.95
C ILE A 474 -6.44 -16.94 -13.98
N THR A 475 -6.23 -16.43 -15.16
CA THR A 475 -5.83 -15.06 -15.41
C THR A 475 -7.05 -14.41 -16.05
N SER A 476 -7.78 -13.57 -15.31
CA SER A 476 -8.94 -12.89 -15.90
C SER A 476 -8.50 -12.12 -17.14
N GLY A 477 -9.37 -11.98 -18.14
CA GLY A 477 -9.06 -11.24 -19.38
C GLY A 477 -8.69 -9.77 -19.18
N SER A 478 -8.67 -9.29 -17.93
CA SER A 478 -8.21 -7.99 -17.49
C SER A 478 -6.75 -7.97 -17.00
N ASN A 479 -6.10 -9.14 -16.86
CA ASN A 479 -4.70 -9.21 -16.43
C ASN A 479 -3.77 -8.93 -17.61
N MET A 480 -2.60 -8.38 -17.31
CA MET A 480 -1.55 -8.12 -18.29
C MET A 480 -1.00 -9.46 -18.82
N SER A 481 -0.65 -9.52 -20.11
CA SER A 481 0.09 -10.65 -20.64
C SER A 481 1.52 -10.69 -20.06
N ASP A 482 2.19 -11.85 -20.11
CA ASP A 482 3.59 -11.95 -19.68
C ASP A 482 4.49 -10.99 -20.44
N ASP A 483 4.25 -10.79 -21.75
CA ASP A 483 4.99 -9.82 -22.57
C ASP A 483 4.74 -8.38 -22.12
N ASP A 484 3.51 -8.01 -21.75
CA ASP A 484 3.17 -6.69 -21.22
C ASP A 484 3.78 -6.47 -19.84
N ILE A 485 3.80 -7.51 -18.98
CA ILE A 485 4.46 -7.47 -17.67
C ILE A 485 5.97 -7.27 -17.87
N ASP A 486 6.62 -8.01 -18.74
CA ASP A 486 8.05 -7.89 -19.00
C ASP A 486 8.42 -6.52 -19.60
N LYS A 487 7.54 -5.94 -20.43
CA LYS A 487 7.69 -4.57 -20.91
C LYS A 487 7.55 -3.56 -19.77
N ALA A 488 6.55 -3.71 -18.93
CA ALA A 488 6.33 -2.84 -17.78
C ALA A 488 7.49 -2.93 -16.76
N VAL A 489 8.07 -4.12 -16.55
CA VAL A 489 9.27 -4.33 -15.72
C VAL A 489 10.46 -3.54 -16.27
N LYS A 490 10.70 -3.59 -17.58
CA LYS A 490 11.80 -2.84 -18.23
C LYS A 490 11.59 -1.33 -18.09
N GLU A 491 10.38 -0.84 -18.40
CA GLU A 491 10.05 0.58 -18.23
C GLU A 491 10.19 1.03 -16.78
N ALA A 492 9.76 0.21 -15.83
CA ALA A 492 9.89 0.49 -14.40
C ALA A 492 11.36 0.61 -13.96
N ALA A 493 12.23 -0.29 -14.44
CA ALA A 493 13.67 -0.26 -14.14
C ALA A 493 14.37 0.96 -14.77
N GLU A 494 13.96 1.40 -15.98
CA GLU A 494 14.48 2.62 -16.60
C GLU A 494 14.13 3.87 -15.76
N TYR A 495 12.91 3.95 -15.26
CA TYR A 495 12.50 5.06 -14.40
C TYR A 495 13.20 5.03 -13.03
N GLU A 496 13.39 3.85 -12.43
CA GLU A 496 14.13 3.70 -11.17
C GLU A 496 15.56 4.24 -11.30
N ALA A 497 16.23 3.91 -12.43
CA ALA A 497 17.56 4.43 -12.72
C ALA A 497 17.59 5.96 -12.89
N GLN A 498 16.57 6.54 -13.53
CA GLN A 498 16.42 7.99 -13.68
C GLN A 498 16.16 8.68 -12.33
N ASP A 499 15.26 8.12 -11.53
CA ASP A 499 14.92 8.66 -10.21
C ASP A 499 16.11 8.61 -9.26
N LYS A 500 16.92 7.53 -9.29
CA LYS A 500 18.16 7.42 -8.52
C LYS A 500 19.18 8.50 -8.90
N LYS A 501 19.42 8.68 -10.20
CA LYS A 501 20.30 9.74 -10.69
C LYS A 501 19.83 11.13 -10.27
N ARG A 502 18.54 11.36 -10.33
CA ARG A 502 17.95 12.64 -9.92
C ARG A 502 18.11 12.90 -8.42
N LYS A 503 17.88 11.88 -7.59
CA LYS A 503 18.11 11.99 -6.15
C LYS A 503 19.58 12.33 -5.86
N GLU A 504 20.53 11.61 -6.46
CA GLU A 504 21.96 11.89 -6.33
C GLU A 504 22.32 13.33 -6.75
N ALA A 505 21.67 13.87 -7.77
CA ALA A 505 21.85 15.24 -8.21
C ALA A 505 21.33 16.26 -7.20
N ILE A 506 20.14 16.02 -6.63
CA ILE A 506 19.55 16.87 -5.58
C ILE A 506 20.38 16.82 -4.31
N ASP A 507 20.81 15.64 -3.87
CA ASP A 507 21.64 15.45 -2.70
C ASP A 507 22.98 16.19 -2.85
N ALA A 508 23.65 16.06 -4.00
CA ALA A 508 24.89 16.77 -4.30
C ALA A 508 24.71 18.30 -4.25
N ARG A 509 23.60 18.81 -4.74
CA ARG A 509 23.27 20.23 -4.67
C ARG A 509 22.99 20.71 -3.24
N ASN A 510 22.21 19.96 -2.46
CA ASN A 510 21.89 20.28 -1.06
C ASN A 510 23.15 20.30 -0.19
N ASP A 511 24.03 19.33 -0.39
CA ASP A 511 25.34 19.28 0.28
C ASP A 511 26.21 20.51 -0.07
N ALA A 512 26.17 20.92 -1.34
CA ALA A 512 26.92 22.10 -1.79
C ALA A 512 26.32 23.40 -1.21
N ASP A 513 25.01 23.55 -1.17
CA ASP A 513 24.33 24.68 -0.52
C ASP A 513 24.66 24.75 0.99
N SER A 514 24.65 23.61 1.66
CA SER A 514 25.05 23.51 3.07
C SER A 514 26.49 23.93 3.28
N MET A 515 27.40 23.49 2.41
CA MET A 515 28.83 23.86 2.46
C MET A 515 29.02 25.37 2.22
N VAL A 516 28.31 25.97 1.27
CA VAL A 516 28.29 27.40 1.02
C VAL A 516 27.90 28.16 2.29
N PHE A 517 26.76 27.79 2.88
CA PHE A 517 26.28 28.44 4.10
C PHE A 517 27.26 28.33 5.28
N GLN A 518 27.84 27.14 5.52
CA GLN A 518 28.80 26.93 6.58
C GLN A 518 30.09 27.75 6.35
N THR A 519 30.56 27.84 5.11
CA THR A 519 31.75 28.61 4.77
C THR A 519 31.54 30.11 4.91
N GLU A 520 30.37 30.63 4.49
CA GLU A 520 30.01 32.04 4.70
C GLU A 520 30.02 32.39 6.18
N LYS A 521 29.34 31.58 6.99
CA LYS A 521 29.29 31.77 8.44
C LYS A 521 30.71 31.74 9.06
N ALA A 522 31.54 30.78 8.64
CA ALA A 522 32.93 30.69 9.12
C ALA A 522 33.79 31.90 8.71
N LEU A 523 33.60 32.44 7.49
CA LEU A 523 34.28 33.66 7.03
C LEU A 523 33.83 34.88 7.86
N GLU A 524 32.57 35.00 8.23
CA GLU A 524 32.09 36.07 9.13
C GLU A 524 32.68 35.98 10.53
N GLU A 525 32.81 34.76 11.09
CA GLU A 525 33.29 34.55 12.45
C GLU A 525 34.82 34.66 12.61
N VAL A 526 35.57 34.13 11.68
CA VAL A 526 37.05 33.99 11.80
C VAL A 526 37.84 34.40 10.55
N GLY A 527 37.21 34.92 9.50
CA GLY A 527 37.87 35.25 8.24
C GLY A 527 39.00 36.27 8.36
N ASP A 528 39.01 37.12 9.38
CA ASP A 528 40.07 38.07 9.67
C ASP A 528 41.27 37.46 10.44
N LYS A 529 41.16 36.20 10.86
CA LYS A 529 42.15 35.43 11.63
C LYS A 529 42.94 34.45 10.78
N ILE A 530 42.65 34.35 9.49
CA ILE A 530 43.37 33.55 8.51
C ILE A 530 44.23 34.45 7.61
N ALA A 531 45.26 33.87 6.94
CA ALA A 531 46.11 34.63 6.04
C ALA A 531 45.29 35.24 4.89
N PRO A 532 45.59 36.50 4.46
CA PRO A 532 44.82 37.15 3.40
C PRO A 532 44.77 36.36 2.08
N GLY A 533 45.82 35.60 1.76
CA GLY A 533 45.87 34.74 0.58
C GLY A 533 44.90 33.55 0.69
N ASP A 534 44.87 32.88 1.86
CA ASP A 534 43.93 31.77 2.12
C ASP A 534 42.46 32.25 2.11
N LYS A 535 42.18 33.45 2.67
CA LYS A 535 40.85 34.08 2.62
C LYS A 535 40.37 34.33 1.19
N ALA A 536 41.26 34.92 0.36
CA ALA A 536 40.93 35.21 -1.04
C ALA A 536 40.68 33.92 -1.85
N GLU A 537 41.42 32.84 -1.58
CA GLU A 537 41.22 31.55 -2.21
C GLU A 537 39.86 30.94 -1.82
N VAL A 538 39.52 30.94 -0.53
CA VAL A 538 38.22 30.46 -0.03
C VAL A 538 37.06 31.27 -0.62
N GLU A 539 37.15 32.59 -0.66
CA GLU A 539 36.13 33.47 -1.24
C GLU A 539 35.95 33.22 -2.76
N ALA A 540 37.02 32.98 -3.50
CA ALA A 540 36.97 32.67 -4.92
C ALA A 540 36.28 31.33 -5.18
N ASP A 541 36.63 30.29 -4.41
CA ASP A 541 36.02 28.95 -4.54
C ASP A 541 34.55 28.93 -4.08
N LEU A 542 34.23 29.67 -3.02
CA LEU A 542 32.87 29.88 -2.56
C LEU A 542 31.99 30.53 -3.65
N ASN A 543 32.47 31.59 -4.29
CA ASN A 543 31.75 32.27 -5.37
C ASN A 543 31.58 31.36 -6.60
N SER A 544 32.65 30.58 -6.94
CA SER A 544 32.58 29.61 -8.03
C SER A 544 31.51 28.54 -7.79
N LEU A 545 31.44 27.99 -6.57
CA LEU A 545 30.43 26.99 -6.20
C LEU A 545 29.01 27.58 -6.22
N LYS A 546 28.83 28.80 -5.70
CA LYS A 546 27.53 29.52 -5.80
C LYS A 546 27.08 29.70 -7.24
N GLU A 547 28.00 30.06 -8.13
CA GLU A 547 27.65 30.18 -9.56
C GLU A 547 27.26 28.84 -10.18
N ALA A 548 27.97 27.74 -9.84
CA ALA A 548 27.62 26.40 -10.30
C ALA A 548 26.21 25.98 -9.84
N ILE A 549 25.89 26.21 -8.56
CA ILE A 549 24.57 25.94 -7.97
C ILE A 549 23.47 26.76 -8.68
N ASN A 550 23.71 28.07 -8.91
CA ASN A 550 22.74 28.96 -9.55
C ASN A 550 22.47 28.63 -11.02
N ARG A 551 23.45 28.06 -11.73
CA ARG A 551 23.29 27.62 -13.12
C ARG A 551 22.56 26.27 -13.25
N ALA A 552 22.40 25.53 -12.16
CA ALA A 552 21.83 24.19 -12.13
C ALA A 552 20.36 24.25 -11.63
N PRO A 553 19.35 24.18 -12.50
CA PRO A 553 17.95 24.17 -12.07
C PRO A 553 17.64 22.90 -11.29
N VAL A 554 16.99 23.03 -10.13
CA VAL A 554 16.67 21.91 -9.22
C VAL A 554 15.91 20.79 -9.93
N GLU A 555 15.05 21.16 -10.88
CA GLU A 555 14.15 20.21 -11.54
C GLU A 555 14.81 19.43 -12.70
N LYS A 556 15.93 19.90 -13.22
CA LYS A 556 16.54 19.34 -14.44
C LYS A 556 18.04 19.60 -14.52
N MET A 557 18.78 19.05 -13.59
CA MET A 557 20.25 19.11 -13.65
C MET A 557 20.79 18.11 -14.67
N THR A 558 21.75 18.55 -15.48
CA THR A 558 22.53 17.65 -16.35
C THR A 558 23.65 16.97 -15.56
N ASP A 559 24.10 15.78 -16.02
CA ASP A 559 25.23 15.07 -15.39
C ASP A 559 26.47 15.97 -15.28
N ALA A 560 26.73 16.83 -16.26
CA ALA A 560 27.85 17.79 -16.24
C ALA A 560 27.68 18.83 -15.12
N GLN A 561 26.47 19.37 -14.91
CA GLN A 561 26.20 20.33 -13.83
C GLN A 561 26.35 19.69 -12.44
N VAL A 562 25.97 18.41 -12.30
CA VAL A 562 26.15 17.66 -11.05
C VAL A 562 27.64 17.47 -10.75
N GLU A 563 28.44 17.12 -11.75
CA GLU A 563 29.88 16.98 -11.60
C GLU A 563 30.56 18.32 -11.31
N ASP A 564 30.16 19.42 -11.94
CA ASP A 564 30.64 20.78 -11.64
C ASP A 564 30.35 21.17 -10.18
N ILE A 565 29.17 20.85 -9.66
CA ILE A 565 28.80 21.11 -8.26
C ILE A 565 29.65 20.26 -7.31
N LYS A 566 29.80 18.96 -7.58
CA LYS A 566 30.66 18.07 -6.76
C LYS A 566 32.10 18.53 -6.73
N ALA A 567 32.67 18.84 -7.89
CA ALA A 567 34.02 19.33 -8.01
C ALA A 567 34.20 20.68 -7.30
N GLY A 568 33.27 21.61 -7.46
CA GLY A 568 33.27 22.89 -6.77
C GLY A 568 33.19 22.75 -5.25
N ARG A 569 32.36 21.83 -4.74
CA ARG A 569 32.23 21.50 -3.32
C ARG A 569 33.56 20.94 -2.78
N GLU A 570 34.16 19.97 -3.47
CA GLU A 570 35.45 19.39 -3.07
C GLU A 570 36.55 20.45 -3.03
N LYS A 571 36.62 21.33 -4.03
CA LYS A 571 37.56 22.42 -4.08
C LYS A 571 37.40 23.40 -2.92
N LEU A 572 36.17 23.82 -2.64
CA LEU A 572 35.84 24.69 -1.51
C LEU A 572 36.16 24.01 -0.17
N MET A 573 35.90 22.73 -0.02
CA MET A 573 36.23 21.97 1.19
C MET A 573 37.72 21.97 1.45
N ASN A 574 38.56 21.80 0.41
CA ASN A 574 39.99 21.80 0.53
C ASN A 574 40.54 23.18 0.88
N SER A 575 40.11 24.25 0.20
CA SER A 575 40.56 25.62 0.50
C SER A 575 40.06 26.12 1.87
N ALA A 576 38.84 25.74 2.29
CA ALA A 576 38.25 26.14 3.57
C ALA A 576 38.78 25.35 4.79
N GLN A 577 39.62 24.33 4.60
CA GLN A 577 40.09 23.47 5.71
C GLN A 577 40.76 24.28 6.84
N LYS A 578 41.57 25.26 6.50
CA LYS A 578 42.23 26.13 7.47
C LYS A 578 41.24 27.06 8.19
N LEU A 579 40.22 27.51 7.49
CA LEU A 579 39.13 28.32 8.02
C LEU A 579 38.35 27.56 9.10
N PHE A 580 37.92 26.35 8.81
CA PHE A 580 37.20 25.50 9.77
C PHE A 580 38.07 25.10 10.96
N ALA A 581 39.37 24.85 10.78
CA ALA A 581 40.27 24.61 11.89
C ALA A 581 40.33 25.82 12.86
N LYS A 582 40.29 27.05 12.35
CA LYS A 582 40.24 28.26 13.18
C LYS A 582 38.91 28.45 13.90
N VAL A 583 37.80 28.12 13.29
CA VAL A 583 36.47 28.09 13.96
C VAL A 583 36.50 27.13 15.13
N TYR A 584 37.07 25.92 14.93
CA TYR A 584 37.16 24.90 15.97
C TYR A 584 38.07 25.35 17.14
N GLU A 585 39.23 25.93 16.85
CA GLU A 585 40.11 26.53 17.88
C GLU A 585 39.37 27.61 18.71
N GLN A 586 38.58 28.45 18.04
CA GLN A 586 37.83 29.52 18.72
C GLN A 586 36.70 28.96 19.58
N ALA A 587 35.99 27.94 19.11
CA ALA A 587 34.93 27.25 19.86
C ALA A 587 35.49 26.58 21.14
N GLN A 588 36.65 25.95 21.04
CA GLN A 588 37.36 25.41 22.23
C GLN A 588 37.80 26.50 23.21
N ALA A 589 38.30 27.63 22.72
CA ALA A 589 38.75 28.74 23.57
C ALA A 589 37.60 29.46 24.30
N SER A 590 36.37 29.42 23.73
CA SER A 590 35.17 30.04 24.31
C SER A 590 34.39 29.15 25.28
N GLY A 591 34.84 27.90 25.56
CA GLY A 591 34.21 26.98 26.48
C GLY A 591 32.88 26.41 26.01
N ALA A 592 32.49 26.60 24.75
CA ALA A 592 31.26 26.11 24.12
C ALA A 592 31.44 24.70 23.49
N ALA A 593 32.35 23.87 24.03
CA ALA A 593 32.53 22.48 23.57
C ALA A 593 31.42 21.58 24.11
N GLY A 594 30.23 21.70 23.57
CA GLY A 594 29.08 20.91 23.99
C GLY A 594 27.94 20.75 22.99
N GLN A 595 27.95 21.41 21.81
CA GLN A 595 26.91 21.20 20.80
C GLN A 595 27.42 21.54 19.39
N ALA A 596 27.26 20.57 18.47
CA ALA A 596 27.41 20.65 17.02
C ALA A 596 28.84 20.72 16.46
N GLY A 597 29.46 19.55 16.34
CA GLY A 597 30.50 19.34 15.29
C GLY A 597 29.81 19.05 13.95
N PRO A 598 30.34 19.55 12.80
CA PRO A 598 29.81 19.13 11.51
C PRO A 598 30.18 17.66 11.26
N ASP A 599 29.19 16.88 10.87
CA ASP A 599 29.31 15.48 10.45
C ASP A 599 30.21 15.40 9.21
N MET A 600 31.49 15.08 9.39
CA MET A 600 32.45 14.82 8.33
C MET A 600 32.42 13.32 8.05
N GLY A 601 31.56 12.89 7.13
CA GLY A 601 31.51 11.53 6.62
C GLY A 601 32.86 11.09 6.07
N GLY A 602 33.61 10.30 6.84
CA GLY A 602 34.87 9.67 6.45
C GLY A 602 34.91 8.25 7.02
N ALA A 603 34.95 7.27 6.14
CA ALA A 603 35.15 5.87 6.45
C ALA A 603 36.41 5.61 7.26
N GLY A 604 36.31 4.83 8.36
CA GLY A 604 37.47 4.36 9.12
C GLY A 604 37.10 3.53 10.33
N ASN A 605 37.35 2.25 10.22
CA ASN A 605 37.27 1.15 11.18
C ASN A 605 37.85 1.46 12.58
N ALA A 606 37.18 0.99 13.64
CA ALA A 606 37.68 0.07 14.67
C ALA A 606 37.16 0.35 16.08
N ALA A 607 36.53 -0.65 16.62
CA ALA A 607 36.63 -1.22 17.98
C ALA A 607 36.51 -0.35 19.24
N GLY A 608 35.46 -0.64 20.01
CA GLY A 608 35.53 -0.93 21.44
C GLY A 608 35.33 0.22 22.42
N GLY A 609 34.31 0.06 23.26
CA GLY A 609 34.27 0.70 24.58
C GLY A 609 32.88 1.20 24.98
N ASP A 610 32.24 0.44 25.87
CA ASP A 610 31.03 0.81 26.66
C ASP A 610 31.22 2.17 27.34
N ASP A 611 30.19 3.02 27.25
CA ASP A 611 29.72 3.81 28.40
C ASP A 611 28.30 4.29 28.15
N VAL A 612 27.38 3.76 28.96
CA VAL A 612 25.98 4.15 29.09
C VAL A 612 25.91 5.45 29.89
N VAL A 613 25.28 6.48 29.34
CA VAL A 613 24.87 7.66 30.12
C VAL A 613 23.35 7.78 30.03
N ASP A 614 22.69 7.47 31.15
CA ASP A 614 21.28 7.76 31.44
C ASP A 614 21.01 9.27 31.33
N ALA A 615 19.99 9.63 30.57
CA ALA A 615 19.41 10.97 30.58
C ALA A 615 17.94 10.90 31.04
N ASP A 616 17.74 11.30 32.30
CA ASP A 616 16.44 11.60 32.91
C ASP A 616 15.68 12.70 32.14
N PHE A 617 14.51 12.40 31.64
CA PHE A 617 13.53 13.40 31.20
C PHE A 617 12.46 13.59 32.30
N LYS A 618 12.40 14.78 32.88
CA LYS A 618 11.26 15.24 33.69
C LYS A 618 10.19 15.82 32.78
N GLU A 619 8.96 15.33 32.98
CA GLU A 619 7.72 15.90 32.44
C GLU A 619 7.50 17.35 32.93
N VAL A 620 7.06 18.19 32.00
CA VAL A 620 6.17 19.33 32.27
C VAL A 620 5.08 19.31 31.19
#